data_ebcae125673653ab3e213cf37baa1fa3
#
_entry.id   ebcae125673653ab3e213cf37baa1fa3
#
_cell.length_a   1.000
_cell.length_b   1.000
_cell.length_c   1.000
_cell.angle_alpha   90.00
_cell.angle_beta   90.00
_cell.angle_gamma   90.00
#
_symmetry.space_group_name_H-M   'P 1'
#
loop_
_entity.id
_entity.type
_entity.pdbx_description
1 polymer ?
#
loop_
_entity_poly.entity_id
_entity_poly.type
_entity_poly.pdbx_seq_one_letter_code
_entity_poly.pdbx_strand_id
1 'polypeptide(L)'
;MSQSTPTSISAKELHSWLNNQSKQPICVDVREEQELALAALPWKVLHLPLSQSSSWMGTLSQSLPINQPIVVICHAGIRSFNFGTWLLEQNMGYQVWNLEGGIDAWSVEVDPSIPRY
;
A
#
# COMPACT_ATOMS: atom_id res chain seq x y z
N MET A 1 -13.37 -0.62 18.11
CA MET A 1 -11.99 -0.29 18.46
C MET A 1 -11.21 0.15 17.25
N SER A 2 -10.43 1.21 17.38
CA SER A 2 -9.61 1.68 16.28
C SER A 2 -8.29 0.90 16.22
N GLN A 3 -7.74 0.80 15.03
CA GLN A 3 -6.42 0.22 14.85
C GLN A 3 -5.35 1.18 15.37
N SER A 4 -4.28 0.66 15.95
CA SER A 4 -3.10 1.46 16.28
C SER A 4 -1.96 1.21 15.28
N THR A 5 -1.96 0.06 14.60
CA THR A 5 -1.00 -0.29 13.55
C THR A 5 -1.74 -0.96 12.40
N PRO A 6 -1.16 -0.95 11.19
CA PRO A 6 -1.80 -1.64 10.05
C PRO A 6 -1.93 -3.13 10.30
N THR A 7 -3.01 -3.71 9.79
CA THR A 7 -3.19 -5.15 9.78
C THR A 7 -2.29 -5.74 8.70
N SER A 8 -1.56 -6.80 9.03
CA SER A 8 -0.71 -7.48 8.04
C SER A 8 -1.56 -8.27 7.06
N ILE A 9 -1.22 -8.18 5.76
CA ILE A 9 -1.84 -9.00 4.72
C ILE A 9 -0.72 -9.60 3.86
N SER A 10 -0.84 -10.88 3.54
CA SER A 10 0.15 -11.53 2.69
C SER A 10 -0.09 -11.21 1.22
N ALA A 11 0.93 -11.47 0.38
CA ALA A 11 0.79 -11.28 -1.06
C ALA A 11 -0.34 -12.14 -1.63
N LYS A 12 -0.44 -13.39 -1.20
CA LYS A 12 -1.49 -14.29 -1.66
C LYS A 12 -2.88 -13.83 -1.23
N GLU A 13 -3.00 -13.35 0.00
CA GLU A 13 -4.27 -12.82 0.50
C GLU A 13 -4.70 -11.57 -0.27
N LEU A 14 -3.76 -10.68 -0.56
CA LEU A 14 -4.06 -9.50 -1.36
C LEU A 14 -4.46 -9.89 -2.79
N HIS A 15 -3.77 -10.86 -3.37
CA HIS A 15 -4.10 -11.36 -4.70
C HIS A 15 -5.55 -11.88 -4.75
N SER A 16 -5.94 -12.68 -3.76
CA SER A 16 -7.33 -13.15 -3.66
C SER A 16 -8.32 -12.00 -3.54
N TRP A 17 -7.99 -11.00 -2.73
CA TRP A 17 -8.85 -9.83 -2.54
C TRP A 17 -9.03 -9.06 -3.84
N LEU A 18 -7.94 -8.82 -4.58
CA LEU A 18 -7.98 -8.08 -5.85
C LEU A 18 -8.77 -8.83 -6.93
N ASN A 19 -8.84 -10.16 -6.84
CA ASN A 19 -9.62 -10.98 -7.77
C ASN A 19 -11.08 -11.13 -7.37
N ASN A 20 -11.47 -10.61 -6.21
CA ASN A 20 -12.83 -10.67 -5.74
C ASN A 20 -13.61 -9.47 -6.28
N GLN A 21 -14.83 -9.70 -6.79
CA GLN A 21 -15.65 -8.63 -7.36
C GLN A 21 -16.27 -7.71 -6.30
N SER A 22 -16.20 -8.08 -5.03
CA SER A 22 -16.74 -7.24 -3.95
C SER A 22 -15.84 -6.03 -3.69
N LYS A 23 -15.99 -5.39 -2.54
CA LYS A 23 -15.33 -4.13 -2.23
C LYS A 23 -13.80 -4.24 -2.33
N GLN A 24 -13.23 -3.54 -3.31
CA GLN A 24 -11.80 -3.54 -3.59
C GLN A 24 -11.06 -2.55 -2.68
N PRO A 25 -9.81 -2.83 -2.30
CA PRO A 25 -9.01 -1.87 -1.57
C PRO A 25 -8.41 -0.82 -2.51
N ILE A 26 -8.05 0.33 -1.94
CA ILE A 26 -7.13 1.26 -2.61
C ILE A 26 -5.73 0.80 -2.23
N CYS A 27 -4.90 0.52 -3.23
CA CYS A 27 -3.50 0.19 -3.00
C CYS A 27 -2.67 1.46 -3.10
N VAL A 28 -1.89 1.74 -2.07
CA VAL A 28 -1.03 2.92 -1.99
C VAL A 28 0.41 2.45 -2.02
N ASP A 29 1.16 2.89 -3.04
CA ASP A 29 2.58 2.56 -3.19
C ASP A 29 3.40 3.75 -2.70
N VAL A 30 4.18 3.56 -1.64
CA VAL A 30 4.97 4.63 -1.03
C VAL A 30 6.43 4.61 -1.45
N ARG A 31 6.77 3.78 -2.45
CA ARG A 31 8.13 3.70 -2.98
C ARG A 31 8.48 4.95 -3.77
N GLU A 32 9.79 5.14 -4.00
CA GLU A 32 10.27 6.24 -4.81
C GLU A 32 10.09 5.96 -6.31
N GLU A 33 10.10 7.02 -7.12
CA GLU A 33 9.92 6.89 -8.57
C GLU A 33 10.92 5.94 -9.21
N GLN A 34 12.16 5.97 -8.76
CA GLN A 34 13.22 5.09 -9.30
C GLN A 34 12.87 3.62 -9.08
N GLU A 35 12.21 3.31 -7.97
CA GLU A 35 11.81 1.94 -7.67
C GLU A 35 10.68 1.48 -8.59
N LEU A 36 9.74 2.36 -8.92
CA LEU A 36 8.68 2.03 -9.86
C LEU A 36 9.23 1.73 -11.25
N ALA A 37 10.31 2.42 -11.64
CA ALA A 37 10.98 2.14 -12.90
C ALA A 37 11.66 0.78 -12.92
N LEU A 38 12.08 0.28 -11.75
CA LEU A 38 12.68 -1.05 -11.64
C LEU A 38 11.64 -2.16 -11.63
N ALA A 39 10.53 -1.95 -10.94
CA ALA A 39 9.47 -2.95 -10.78
C ALA A 39 8.16 -2.25 -10.48
N ALA A 40 7.21 -2.29 -11.40
CA ALA A 40 5.90 -1.68 -11.23
C ALA A 40 4.84 -2.74 -10.98
N LEU A 41 3.84 -2.40 -10.15
CA LEU A 41 2.69 -3.26 -9.96
C LEU A 41 1.79 -3.21 -11.20
N PRO A 42 1.19 -4.35 -11.59
CA PRO A 42 0.44 -4.42 -12.86
C PRO A 42 -0.99 -3.89 -12.78
N TRP A 43 -1.38 -3.33 -11.63
CA TRP A 43 -2.72 -2.73 -11.48
C TRP A 43 -2.59 -1.29 -11.01
N LYS A 44 -3.73 -0.58 -10.99
CA LYS A 44 -3.75 0.83 -10.60
C LYS A 44 -3.43 0.98 -9.11
N VAL A 45 -2.43 1.81 -8.81
CA VAL A 45 -2.08 2.18 -7.44
C VAL A 45 -2.05 3.70 -7.32
N LEU A 46 -2.28 4.18 -6.11
CA LEU A 46 -2.03 5.58 -5.79
C LEU A 46 -0.59 5.71 -5.34
N HIS A 47 0.21 6.47 -6.07
CA HIS A 47 1.64 6.63 -5.79
C HIS A 47 1.87 7.83 -4.88
N LEU A 48 2.35 7.58 -3.67
CA LEU A 48 2.65 8.61 -2.68
C LEU A 48 4.10 8.43 -2.20
N PRO A 49 5.10 8.85 -3.01
CA PRO A 49 6.50 8.66 -2.63
C PRO A 49 6.82 9.44 -1.36
N LEU A 50 7.41 8.76 -0.38
CA LEU A 50 7.63 9.35 0.95
C LEU A 50 8.55 10.56 0.92
N SER A 51 9.54 10.58 0.03
CA SER A 51 10.46 11.71 -0.10
C SER A 51 9.76 12.99 -0.57
N GLN A 52 8.56 12.86 -1.15
CA GLN A 52 7.78 13.98 -1.68
C GLN A 52 6.53 14.23 -0.85
N SER A 53 6.54 13.84 0.42
CA SER A 53 5.37 13.96 1.29
C SER A 53 4.84 15.39 1.39
N SER A 54 5.71 16.39 1.30
CA SER A 54 5.27 17.79 1.33
C SER A 54 4.37 18.15 0.16
N SER A 55 4.48 17.46 -0.98
CA SER A 55 3.65 17.76 -2.15
C SER A 55 2.28 17.09 -2.11
N TRP A 56 2.12 15.94 -1.42
CA TRP A 56 0.83 15.24 -1.40
C TRP A 56 0.14 15.26 -0.05
N MET A 57 0.83 15.58 1.03
CA MET A 57 0.27 15.47 2.38
C MET A 57 -0.95 16.38 2.59
N GLY A 58 -0.91 17.59 2.04
CA GLY A 58 -1.99 18.55 2.21
C GLY A 58 -3.30 18.18 1.51
N THR A 59 -3.24 17.31 0.51
CA THR A 59 -4.42 16.86 -0.25
C THR A 59 -4.76 15.40 -0.02
N LEU A 60 -4.13 14.77 0.98
CA LEU A 60 -4.27 13.35 1.22
C LEU A 60 -5.72 12.93 1.45
N SER A 61 -6.48 13.70 2.23
CA SER A 61 -7.89 13.40 2.51
C SER A 61 -8.75 13.42 1.25
N GLN A 62 -8.33 14.14 0.22
CA GLN A 62 -9.04 14.17 -1.07
C GLN A 62 -8.71 12.95 -1.93
N SER A 63 -7.50 12.40 -1.76
CA SER A 63 -7.04 11.25 -2.53
C SER A 63 -7.45 9.91 -1.91
N LEU A 64 -7.64 9.86 -0.59
CA LEU A 64 -7.96 8.64 0.14
C LEU A 64 -9.32 8.76 0.81
N PRO A 65 -10.37 8.19 0.22
CA PRO A 65 -11.70 8.16 0.87
C PRO A 65 -11.66 7.27 2.10
N ILE A 66 -12.36 7.70 3.16
CA ILE A 66 -12.34 6.98 4.46
C ILE A 66 -13.22 5.73 4.47
N ASN A 67 -14.09 5.57 3.49
CA ASN A 67 -15.02 4.44 3.44
C ASN A 67 -14.49 3.27 2.59
N GLN A 68 -13.24 3.32 2.19
CA GLN A 68 -12.64 2.26 1.37
C GLN A 68 -11.38 1.73 2.06
N PRO A 69 -11.18 0.39 2.10
CA PRO A 69 -9.98 -0.17 2.71
C PRO A 69 -8.71 0.28 1.97
N ILE A 70 -7.63 0.44 2.71
CA ILE A 70 -6.34 0.89 2.17
C ILE A 70 -5.31 -0.20 2.41
N VAL A 71 -4.59 -0.60 1.37
CA VAL A 71 -3.42 -1.48 1.47
C VAL A 71 -2.19 -0.69 1.08
N VAL A 72 -1.22 -0.58 1.98
CA VAL A 72 0.01 0.17 1.74
C VAL A 72 1.12 -0.79 1.33
N ILE A 73 1.88 -0.41 0.31
CA ILE A 73 2.88 -1.26 -0.32
C ILE A 73 4.20 -0.50 -0.41
N CYS A 74 5.30 -1.19 -0.09
CA CYS A 74 6.65 -0.70 -0.37
C CYS A 74 7.52 -1.86 -0.85
N HIS A 75 8.84 -1.73 -0.80
CA HIS A 75 9.73 -2.80 -1.27
C HIS A 75 9.62 -4.06 -0.43
N ALA A 76 9.79 -3.94 0.89
CA ALA A 76 9.87 -5.08 1.80
C ALA A 76 8.88 -5.03 2.98
N GLY A 77 8.03 -4.02 3.05
CA GLY A 77 6.99 -3.93 4.07
C GLY A 77 7.29 -3.02 5.25
N ILE A 78 8.45 -2.38 5.29
CA ILE A 78 8.86 -1.54 6.44
C ILE A 78 8.36 -0.11 6.29
N ARG A 79 8.66 0.55 5.19
CA ARG A 79 8.20 1.93 4.94
C ARG A 79 6.68 2.00 4.90
N SER A 80 6.05 1.00 4.31
CA SER A 80 4.59 0.93 4.23
C SER A 80 3.95 0.74 5.60
N PHE A 81 4.56 -0.06 6.46
CA PHE A 81 4.08 -0.21 7.83
C PHE A 81 4.14 1.13 8.58
N ASN A 82 5.25 1.84 8.45
CA ASN A 82 5.42 3.13 9.13
C ASN A 82 4.46 4.18 8.58
N PHE A 83 4.27 4.24 7.27
CA PHE A 83 3.30 5.15 6.67
C PHE A 83 1.88 4.82 7.14
N GLY A 84 1.51 3.54 7.14
CA GLY A 84 0.19 3.11 7.58
C GLY A 84 -0.07 3.46 9.04
N THR A 85 0.95 3.31 9.89
CA THR A 85 0.85 3.71 11.30
C THR A 85 0.62 5.21 11.42
N TRP A 86 1.39 6.01 10.67
CA TRP A 86 1.20 7.46 10.64
C TRP A 86 -0.22 7.83 10.18
N LEU A 87 -0.71 7.15 9.14
CA LEU A 87 -2.03 7.40 8.60
C LEU A 87 -3.13 7.13 9.65
N LEU A 88 -2.98 6.05 10.40
CA LEU A 88 -3.91 5.73 11.49
C LEU A 88 -3.87 6.76 12.60
N GLU A 89 -2.69 7.33 12.88
CA GLU A 89 -2.53 8.36 13.91
C GLU A 89 -3.26 9.67 13.56
N GLN A 90 -3.64 9.86 12.31
CA GLN A 90 -4.40 11.04 11.91
C GLN A 90 -5.87 10.99 12.36
N ASN A 91 -6.33 9.85 12.85
CA ASN A 91 -7.69 9.66 13.39
C ASN A 91 -8.80 10.06 12.41
N MET A 92 -8.63 9.70 11.13
CA MET A 92 -9.59 10.04 10.08
C MET A 92 -10.55 8.91 9.76
N GLY A 93 -10.48 7.79 10.50
CA GLY A 93 -11.39 6.67 10.29
C GLY A 93 -10.93 5.65 9.25
N TYR A 94 -9.69 5.70 8.82
CA TYR A 94 -9.16 4.75 7.84
C TYR A 94 -9.02 3.35 8.42
N GLN A 95 -9.25 2.35 7.56
CA GLN A 95 -8.87 0.96 7.80
C GLN A 95 -7.66 0.66 6.92
N VAL A 96 -6.56 0.23 7.54
CA VAL A 96 -5.27 0.15 6.87
C VAL A 96 -4.66 -1.24 7.02
N TRP A 97 -4.22 -1.79 5.90
CA TRP A 97 -3.43 -3.01 5.83
C TRP A 97 -2.04 -2.71 5.29
N ASN A 98 -1.07 -3.51 5.70
CA ASN A 98 0.30 -3.46 5.19
C ASN A 98 0.59 -4.75 4.41
N LEU A 99 1.05 -4.62 3.17
CA LEU A 99 1.48 -5.79 2.41
C LEU A 99 2.78 -6.32 3.01
N GLU A 100 2.67 -7.44 3.71
CA GLU A 100 3.80 -8.08 4.36
C GLU A 100 4.81 -8.54 3.31
N GLY A 101 6.07 -8.14 3.51
CA GLY A 101 7.12 -8.44 2.54
C GLY A 101 7.12 -7.57 1.29
N GLY A 102 6.14 -6.68 1.13
CA GLY A 102 6.08 -5.71 0.06
C GLY A 102 6.02 -6.31 -1.33
N ILE A 103 6.44 -5.52 -2.32
CA ILE A 103 6.46 -5.97 -3.72
C ILE A 103 7.44 -7.14 -3.91
N ASP A 104 8.46 -7.26 -3.06
CA ASP A 104 9.38 -8.38 -3.12
C ASP A 104 8.65 -9.71 -2.86
N ALA A 105 7.84 -9.77 -1.82
CA ALA A 105 7.02 -10.95 -1.55
C ALA A 105 6.00 -11.21 -2.67
N TRP A 106 5.42 -10.15 -3.23
CA TRP A 106 4.51 -10.29 -4.36
C TRP A 106 5.20 -10.96 -5.55
N SER A 107 6.42 -10.54 -5.86
CA SER A 107 7.21 -11.14 -6.93
C SER A 107 7.46 -12.63 -6.68
N VAL A 108 7.83 -12.98 -5.45
CA VAL A 108 8.16 -14.36 -5.10
C VAL A 108 6.92 -15.27 -5.08
N GLU A 109 5.81 -14.78 -4.52
CA GLU A 109 4.67 -15.63 -4.18
C GLU A 109 3.55 -15.59 -5.22
N VAL A 110 3.43 -14.50 -5.97
CA VAL A 110 2.28 -14.29 -6.86
C VAL A 110 2.70 -14.12 -8.31
N ASP A 111 3.61 -13.19 -8.58
CA ASP A 111 3.93 -12.82 -9.96
C ASP A 111 5.44 -12.71 -10.19
N PRO A 112 6.08 -13.82 -10.55
CA PRO A 112 7.53 -13.83 -10.79
C PRO A 112 7.97 -13.01 -12.01
N SER A 113 7.06 -12.49 -12.81
CA SER A 113 7.41 -11.59 -13.91
C SER A 113 7.80 -10.19 -13.42
N ILE A 114 7.44 -9.84 -12.17
CA ILE A 114 7.86 -8.58 -11.57
C ILE A 114 9.32 -8.75 -11.09
N PRO A 115 10.25 -7.92 -11.58
CA PRO A 115 11.65 -8.03 -11.17
C PRO A 115 11.84 -7.79 -9.68
N ARG A 116 12.77 -8.52 -9.09
CA ARG A 116 13.24 -8.25 -7.72
C ARG A 116 14.41 -7.29 -7.79
N TYR A 117 14.50 -6.39 -6.81
CA TYR A 117 15.60 -5.41 -6.80
C TYR A 117 16.13 -5.17 -5.39
#